data_9cb256ab6cc68103c0c7cb3a0556437d
#
_entry.id   9cb256ab6cc68103c0c7cb3a0556437d
#
_cell.length_a   1.000
_cell.length_b   1.000
_cell.length_c   1.000
_cell.angle_alpha   90.00
_cell.angle_beta   90.00
_cell.angle_gamma   90.00
#
_symmetry.space_group_name_H-M   'P 1'
#
loop_
_entity.id
_entity.type
_entity.pdbx_description
1 polymer ?
#
loop_
_entity_poly.entity_id
_entity_poly.type
_entity_poly.pdbx_seq_one_letter_code
_entity_poly.pdbx_strand_id
1 'polypeptide(L)'
;MWDQKQLLPHFGETRAAIFAIKQIEYGGHDRPPLTIAVNASAYHAAWRTRCELDHSSSDRLQHRRNGRGESIRQHALAEASGIDPHQSRGQVYKLRKNLHILAVTKAGNRPVIEPRNRVVEVTCFGSPDGLRVVDAPLPTAGRGEVRVRVLASGLEYTDTLIRRHLYPQTASRRPPFIMGYDVVGEIDQLGHGVSGFQLGDRVADMTVLGSNAVYRTLQANQLTRVPAGVDAAEAATLILSWMTAYQLLHRAARVQRGQRVLVHGAAGAVGQALLVLGGMAGLQLWGAARGTHAGLVREFGATPIDYQHEDFTRFLPGGFDVVFDGIGEDGYRRSFAALNHGGLLCAYGYSAGVQDQQRMLTMLMWIARLYLWKWLPGGRRARFYSINAMRLQHPAWFREDLERLFALLAGGAIHPRVAERISLDEVAEAHRRLEAGGLEGKLVLCPDLFAGRDQRAA
;
A
#
# COMPACT_ATOMS: atom_id res chain seq x y z
N MET A 1 35.33 -31.43 12.85
CA MET A 1 34.90 -31.71 14.23
C MET A 1 34.55 -30.39 14.86
N TRP A 2 33.40 -29.81 14.55
CA TRP A 2 32.85 -28.60 15.13
C TRP A 2 31.43 -28.91 15.59
N ASP A 3 31.15 -28.58 16.82
CA ASP A 3 30.02 -29.01 17.63
C ASP A 3 28.72 -28.31 17.18
N GLN A 4 27.70 -29.11 16.89
CA GLN A 4 26.37 -28.70 16.38
C GLN A 4 25.43 -28.18 17.48
N LYS A 5 25.90 -27.66 18.60
CA LYS A 5 25.08 -27.31 19.76
C LYS A 5 24.90 -25.82 20.07
N GLN A 6 25.26 -24.88 19.15
CA GLN A 6 25.14 -23.43 19.45
C GLN A 6 24.29 -22.62 18.48
N LEU A 7 23.32 -23.19 17.78
CA LEU A 7 22.41 -22.42 16.92
C LEU A 7 20.94 -22.72 17.18
N LEU A 8 20.50 -22.59 18.42
CA LEU A 8 19.10 -22.31 18.76
C LEU A 8 19.03 -21.66 20.14
N PRO A 9 18.73 -20.36 20.21
CA PRO A 9 17.77 -19.94 21.19
C PRO A 9 16.71 -18.99 20.62
N HIS A 10 15.51 -19.12 21.14
CA HIS A 10 14.40 -18.17 21.10
C HIS A 10 13.37 -18.33 19.97
N PHE A 11 12.76 -19.49 19.85
CA PHE A 11 11.33 -19.57 19.64
C PHE A 11 10.67 -20.00 20.94
N GLY A 12 10.50 -19.06 21.83
CA GLY A 12 9.79 -19.20 23.09
C GLY A 12 8.55 -18.33 23.08
N GLU A 13 7.42 -18.98 23.25
CA GLU A 13 6.18 -18.47 23.83
C GLU A 13 5.46 -17.30 23.14
N THR A 14 4.45 -17.65 22.38
CA THR A 14 3.31 -16.81 22.00
C THR A 14 2.66 -16.27 23.28
N ARG A 15 3.10 -15.10 23.76
CA ARG A 15 2.39 -14.37 24.80
C ARG A 15 1.12 -13.81 24.19
N ALA A 16 -0.02 -14.38 24.58
CA ALA A 16 -1.32 -13.77 24.44
C ALA A 16 -1.27 -12.36 25.02
N ALA A 17 -1.52 -11.35 24.19
CA ALA A 17 -1.65 -9.98 24.63
C ALA A 17 -2.92 -9.88 25.51
N ILE A 18 -2.74 -9.87 26.82
CA ILE A 18 -3.77 -9.52 27.78
C ILE A 18 -3.86 -7.99 27.76
N PHE A 19 -4.91 -7.46 27.15
CA PHE A 19 -5.25 -6.05 27.32
C PHE A 19 -5.78 -5.85 28.74
N ALA A 20 -4.96 -5.25 29.60
CA ALA A 20 -5.38 -4.79 30.92
C ALA A 20 -6.31 -3.58 30.74
N ILE A 21 -7.58 -3.75 30.97
CA ILE A 21 -8.52 -2.64 31.15
C ILE A 21 -8.20 -2.02 32.51
N LYS A 22 -7.76 -0.76 32.53
CA LYS A 22 -7.55 0.03 33.73
C LYS A 22 -8.84 0.04 34.55
N GLN A 23 -8.78 -0.42 35.80
CA GLN A 23 -9.87 -0.30 36.76
C GLN A 23 -10.16 1.18 36.99
N ILE A 24 -11.38 1.59 36.72
CA ILE A 24 -11.93 2.86 37.21
C ILE A 24 -12.54 2.53 38.58
N GLU A 25 -11.86 2.93 39.64
CA GLU A 25 -12.41 2.85 41.00
C GLU A 25 -13.52 3.87 41.17
N TYR A 26 -14.75 3.40 41.30
CA TYR A 26 -15.84 4.15 41.87
C TYR A 26 -16.01 3.70 43.33
N GLY A 27 -15.72 4.61 44.25
CA GLY A 27 -16.01 4.40 45.67
C GLY A 27 -17.53 4.28 45.91
N GLY A 28 -17.94 3.14 46.44
CA GLY A 28 -19.32 2.85 46.89
C GLY A 28 -19.43 1.40 47.26
N HIS A 29 -19.74 1.15 48.55
CA HIS A 29 -19.80 -0.15 49.21
C HIS A 29 -20.76 -1.17 48.54
N ASP A 30 -20.34 -2.44 48.57
CA ASP A 30 -21.10 -3.66 48.41
C ASP A 30 -21.69 -4.02 47.02
N ARG A 31 -20.83 -4.44 46.08
CA ARG A 31 -21.15 -5.50 45.09
C ARG A 31 -19.86 -6.01 44.40
N PRO A 32 -19.74 -7.31 44.10
CA PRO A 32 -18.54 -7.85 43.43
C PRO A 32 -18.42 -7.34 41.99
N PRO A 33 -17.19 -7.16 41.46
CA PRO A 33 -16.98 -6.66 40.11
C PRO A 33 -17.42 -7.65 39.05
N LEU A 34 -18.19 -7.19 38.07
CA LEU A 34 -18.58 -7.97 36.89
C LEU A 34 -17.38 -8.06 35.93
N THR A 35 -16.75 -9.21 35.87
CA THR A 35 -15.68 -9.48 34.90
C THR A 35 -16.32 -9.96 33.61
N ILE A 36 -16.31 -9.11 32.56
CA ILE A 36 -16.73 -9.53 31.22
C ILE A 36 -15.47 -10.02 30.50
N ALA A 37 -15.30 -11.33 30.38
CA ALA A 37 -14.29 -11.94 29.53
C ALA A 37 -14.79 -11.93 28.08
N VAL A 38 -14.20 -11.10 27.23
CA VAL A 38 -14.45 -11.14 25.77
C VAL A 38 -13.58 -12.24 25.18
N ASN A 39 -14.20 -13.33 24.75
CA ASN A 39 -13.50 -14.44 24.10
C ASN A 39 -13.13 -14.03 22.65
N ALA A 40 -11.85 -13.81 22.38
CA ALA A 40 -11.33 -13.46 21.06
C ALA A 40 -11.71 -14.48 19.96
N SER A 41 -11.93 -15.74 20.31
CA SER A 41 -12.36 -16.79 19.38
C SER A 41 -13.79 -16.59 18.88
N ALA A 42 -14.69 -16.07 19.72
CA ALA A 42 -16.07 -15.77 19.35
C ALA A 42 -16.15 -14.57 18.38
N TYR A 43 -15.27 -13.59 18.57
CA TYR A 43 -15.17 -12.45 17.66
C TYR A 43 -14.68 -12.87 16.26
N HIS A 44 -13.71 -13.77 16.18
CA HIS A 44 -13.20 -14.31 14.91
C HIS A 44 -14.23 -15.18 14.16
N ALA A 45 -15.05 -15.96 14.88
CA ALA A 45 -16.11 -16.77 14.26
C ALA A 45 -17.23 -15.88 13.66
N ALA A 46 -17.70 -14.89 14.41
CA ALA A 46 -18.70 -13.93 13.95
C ALA A 46 -18.22 -13.11 12.74
N TRP A 47 -16.91 -12.85 12.67
CA TRP A 47 -16.29 -12.10 11.58
C TRP A 47 -16.17 -12.92 10.28
N ARG A 48 -15.80 -14.22 10.37
CA ARG A 48 -15.82 -15.13 9.19
C ARG A 48 -17.21 -15.25 8.58
N THR A 49 -18.23 -15.45 9.41
CA THR A 49 -19.62 -15.55 8.96
C THR A 49 -20.09 -14.28 8.25
N ARG A 50 -19.58 -13.10 8.62
CA ARG A 50 -19.92 -11.83 7.99
C ARG A 50 -19.29 -11.69 6.60
N CYS A 51 -18.04 -12.11 6.42
CA CYS A 51 -17.39 -12.09 5.09
C CYS A 51 -18.00 -13.12 4.13
N GLU A 52 -18.39 -14.29 4.63
CA GLU A 52 -19.04 -15.33 3.81
C GLU A 52 -20.47 -14.97 3.41
N LEU A 53 -21.22 -14.27 4.27
CA LEU A 53 -22.59 -13.80 3.97
C LEU A 53 -22.62 -12.64 2.97
N ASP A 54 -21.64 -11.74 3.01
CA ASP A 54 -21.55 -10.66 2.03
C ASP A 54 -21.16 -11.18 0.63
N HIS A 55 -20.43 -12.29 0.51
CA HIS A 55 -20.14 -12.93 -0.77
C HIS A 55 -21.33 -13.71 -1.37
N SER A 56 -22.24 -14.24 -0.53
CA SER A 56 -23.42 -14.98 -1.02
C SER A 56 -24.60 -14.09 -1.42
N SER A 57 -24.58 -12.81 -1.04
CA SER A 57 -25.70 -11.88 -1.29
C SER A 57 -25.57 -11.09 -2.58
N SER A 58 -24.42 -11.08 -3.27
CA SER A 58 -24.28 -10.37 -4.55
C SER A 58 -24.93 -11.09 -5.73
N ASP A 59 -25.21 -12.38 -5.64
CA ASP A 59 -25.80 -13.16 -6.73
C ASP A 59 -27.34 -13.32 -6.68
N ARG A 60 -28.04 -12.78 -5.68
CA ARG A 60 -29.50 -13.00 -5.50
C ARG A 60 -30.33 -11.82 -5.02
N LEU A 61 -30.06 -10.61 -5.42
CA LEU A 61 -30.91 -9.45 -5.14
C LEU A 61 -31.52 -8.83 -6.39
N GLN A 62 -32.21 -9.65 -7.20
CA GLN A 62 -33.43 -9.25 -7.89
C GLN A 62 -34.54 -10.22 -7.46
N HIS A 63 -35.26 -9.90 -6.44
CA HIS A 63 -36.63 -10.19 -6.02
C HIS A 63 -36.77 -10.51 -4.52
N ARG A 64 -37.65 -9.70 -3.93
CA ARG A 64 -38.38 -9.82 -2.65
C ARG A 64 -37.83 -9.09 -1.43
N ARG A 65 -38.31 -7.86 -1.28
CA ARG A 65 -38.58 -7.24 0.02
C ARG A 65 -39.56 -8.14 0.77
N ASN A 66 -39.18 -8.65 1.93
CA ASN A 66 -40.06 -8.92 3.06
C ASN A 66 -39.26 -9.37 4.29
N GLY A 67 -39.57 -8.82 5.41
CA GLY A 67 -39.22 -8.88 6.81
C GLY A 67 -38.68 -10.15 7.50
N ARG A 68 -38.03 -11.08 6.81
CA ARG A 68 -37.48 -12.30 7.42
C ARG A 68 -35.97 -12.25 7.76
N GLY A 69 -35.26 -11.23 7.33
CA GLY A 69 -33.80 -11.14 7.53
C GLY A 69 -33.38 -10.77 8.96
N GLU A 70 -34.23 -10.10 9.68
CA GLU A 70 -33.93 -9.62 11.05
C GLU A 70 -34.10 -10.70 12.14
N SER A 71 -35.04 -11.64 11.91
CA SER A 71 -35.31 -12.76 12.83
C SER A 71 -34.16 -13.79 12.86
N ILE A 72 -33.51 -14.06 11.72
CA ILE A 72 -32.41 -15.04 11.64
C ILE A 72 -31.14 -14.47 12.29
N ARG A 73 -30.91 -13.15 12.21
CA ARG A 73 -29.78 -12.49 12.88
C ARG A 73 -29.90 -12.47 14.41
N GLN A 74 -31.11 -12.43 14.93
CA GLN A 74 -31.36 -12.46 16.37
C GLN A 74 -31.17 -13.85 16.97
N HIS A 75 -31.50 -14.92 16.23
CA HIS A 75 -31.29 -16.31 16.70
C HIS A 75 -29.82 -16.69 16.76
N ALA A 76 -29.02 -16.33 15.74
CA ALA A 76 -27.60 -16.64 15.71
C ALA A 76 -26.79 -15.93 16.83
N LEU A 77 -27.22 -14.74 17.24
CA LEU A 77 -26.61 -14.00 18.36
C LEU A 77 -27.00 -14.57 19.73
N ALA A 78 -28.21 -15.11 19.87
CA ALA A 78 -28.68 -15.73 21.10
C ALA A 78 -28.00 -17.09 21.34
N GLU A 79 -27.81 -17.91 20.31
CA GLU A 79 -27.09 -19.19 20.43
C GLU A 79 -25.59 -19.02 20.77
N ALA A 80 -24.93 -17.98 20.25
CA ALA A 80 -23.52 -17.71 20.53
C ALA A 80 -23.27 -17.15 21.94
N SER A 81 -24.32 -16.63 22.64
CA SER A 81 -24.19 -16.00 23.95
C SER A 81 -24.72 -16.88 25.11
N GLY A 82 -25.35 -18.02 24.82
CA GLY A 82 -25.92 -18.92 25.85
C GLY A 82 -27.10 -18.31 26.61
N ILE A 83 -27.79 -17.30 26.07
CA ILE A 83 -28.91 -16.60 26.67
C ILE A 83 -30.23 -17.06 26.03
N ASP A 84 -31.24 -17.41 26.86
CA ASP A 84 -32.57 -17.83 26.41
C ASP A 84 -33.20 -16.79 25.46
N PRO A 85 -33.64 -17.20 24.24
CA PRO A 85 -34.18 -16.30 23.22
C PRO A 85 -35.46 -15.54 23.65
N HIS A 86 -36.18 -16.05 24.61
CA HIS A 86 -37.43 -15.42 25.10
C HIS A 86 -37.20 -14.30 26.13
N GLN A 87 -36.04 -14.24 26.79
CA GLN A 87 -35.67 -13.15 27.71
C GLN A 87 -34.87 -12.03 27.11
N SER A 88 -34.38 -12.19 25.85
CA SER A 88 -33.42 -11.28 25.23
C SER A 88 -33.99 -9.96 24.70
N ARG A 89 -35.29 -9.91 24.36
CA ARG A 89 -35.87 -8.70 23.71
C ARG A 89 -35.84 -7.42 24.56
N GLY A 90 -35.89 -7.54 25.89
CA GLY A 90 -35.79 -6.38 26.79
C GLY A 90 -34.35 -5.94 27.11
N GLN A 91 -33.42 -6.88 27.14
CA GLN A 91 -32.04 -6.62 27.56
C GLN A 91 -31.16 -6.12 26.41
N VAL A 92 -31.34 -6.62 25.18
CA VAL A 92 -30.64 -6.14 24.00
C VAL A 92 -31.03 -4.69 23.67
N TYR A 93 -32.29 -4.31 23.88
CA TYR A 93 -32.76 -2.95 23.73
C TYR A 93 -32.20 -2.01 24.82
N LYS A 94 -32.03 -2.48 26.03
CA LYS A 94 -31.38 -1.74 27.13
C LYS A 94 -29.88 -1.60 26.94
N LEU A 95 -29.19 -2.61 26.43
CA LEU A 95 -27.76 -2.51 26.08
C LEU A 95 -27.48 -1.53 24.94
N ARG A 96 -28.33 -1.49 23.89
CA ARG A 96 -28.22 -0.48 22.84
C ARG A 96 -28.49 0.95 23.34
N LYS A 97 -29.47 1.14 24.23
CA LYS A 97 -29.74 2.43 24.86
C LYS A 97 -28.64 2.87 25.82
N ASN A 98 -28.04 1.95 26.56
CA ASN A 98 -27.00 2.25 27.53
C ASN A 98 -25.64 2.51 26.89
N LEU A 99 -25.30 1.91 25.74
CA LEU A 99 -24.11 2.27 24.97
C LEU A 99 -24.22 3.69 24.34
N HIS A 100 -25.44 4.17 24.04
CA HIS A 100 -25.67 5.55 23.61
C HIS A 100 -25.80 6.53 24.79
N ILE A 101 -26.11 6.08 26.00
CA ILE A 101 -26.39 6.94 27.18
C ILE A 101 -25.15 7.15 28.06
N LEU A 102 -24.10 6.33 27.97
CA LEU A 102 -22.84 6.61 28.69
C LEU A 102 -22.04 7.81 28.16
N ALA A 103 -22.52 8.46 27.09
CA ALA A 103 -22.00 9.74 26.59
C ALA A 103 -22.76 10.98 27.11
N VAL A 104 -23.80 10.83 27.93
CA VAL A 104 -24.62 11.98 28.38
C VAL A 104 -24.95 11.83 29.85
N THR A 105 -24.25 12.52 30.72
CA THR A 105 -24.75 13.38 31.80
C THR A 105 -23.64 13.77 32.78
N LYS A 106 -23.10 14.96 32.64
CA LYS A 106 -22.93 15.92 33.73
C LYS A 106 -22.89 17.33 33.15
N ALA A 107 -23.89 18.08 33.55
CA ALA A 107 -23.96 19.54 33.58
C ALA A 107 -23.16 20.33 32.52
N GLY A 108 -23.83 20.90 31.54
CA GLY A 108 -23.40 22.14 30.88
C GLY A 108 -22.33 22.03 29.78
N ASN A 109 -21.73 20.89 29.53
CA ASN A 109 -20.77 20.75 28.43
C ASN A 109 -21.48 20.27 27.17
N ARG A 110 -21.41 21.08 26.10
CA ARG A 110 -21.62 20.62 24.73
C ARG A 110 -20.78 19.36 24.56
N PRO A 111 -21.28 18.28 23.87
CA PRO A 111 -20.45 17.12 23.59
C PRO A 111 -19.20 17.64 22.89
N VAL A 112 -18.04 17.38 23.47
CA VAL A 112 -16.76 17.57 22.77
C VAL A 112 -16.78 16.51 21.68
N ILE A 113 -17.10 16.92 20.46
CA ILE A 113 -16.95 16.07 19.28
C ILE A 113 -15.44 15.88 19.15
N GLU A 114 -14.92 14.76 19.63
CA GLU A 114 -13.52 14.43 19.41
C GLU A 114 -13.27 14.41 17.90
N PRO A 115 -12.26 15.12 17.43
CA PRO A 115 -11.94 15.13 16.01
C PRO A 115 -11.64 13.69 15.56
N ARG A 116 -12.35 13.26 14.52
CA ARG A 116 -12.24 11.88 13.99
C ARG A 116 -11.29 11.87 12.80
N ASN A 117 -10.59 10.76 12.67
CA ASN A 117 -9.74 10.47 11.53
C ASN A 117 -10.47 9.55 10.57
N ARG A 118 -10.74 9.97 9.34
CA ARG A 118 -11.27 9.07 8.30
C ARG A 118 -10.12 8.27 7.70
N VAL A 119 -10.28 6.95 7.60
CA VAL A 119 -9.24 6.05 7.11
C VAL A 119 -9.84 5.01 6.17
N VAL A 120 -9.02 4.50 5.24
CA VAL A 120 -9.39 3.37 4.39
C VAL A 120 -8.91 2.07 5.01
N GLU A 121 -9.83 1.21 5.41
CA GLU A 121 -9.54 -0.11 5.94
C GLU A 121 -9.78 -1.22 4.92
N VAL A 122 -8.88 -2.21 4.90
CA VAL A 122 -9.14 -3.54 4.35
C VAL A 122 -9.90 -4.31 5.42
N THR A 123 -11.19 -4.54 5.21
CA THR A 123 -12.05 -5.31 6.14
C THR A 123 -12.04 -6.80 5.84
N CYS A 124 -11.78 -7.18 4.58
CA CYS A 124 -11.50 -8.54 4.14
C CYS A 124 -10.59 -8.53 2.90
N PHE A 125 -9.83 -9.61 2.72
CA PHE A 125 -9.01 -9.78 1.53
C PHE A 125 -9.85 -10.11 0.30
N GLY A 126 -9.35 -9.79 -0.90
CA GLY A 126 -9.95 -10.20 -2.17
C GLY A 126 -10.50 -9.03 -2.98
N SER A 127 -11.82 -8.86 -3.07
CA SER A 127 -12.50 -7.83 -3.88
C SER A 127 -12.22 -6.39 -3.39
N PRO A 128 -12.22 -5.38 -4.29
CA PRO A 128 -12.23 -3.98 -3.91
C PRO A 128 -13.35 -3.59 -2.93
N ASP A 129 -14.45 -4.34 -2.92
CA ASP A 129 -15.56 -4.13 -1.98
C ASP A 129 -15.18 -4.41 -0.51
N GLY A 130 -14.03 -5.05 -0.25
CA GLY A 130 -13.43 -5.19 1.07
C GLY A 130 -12.76 -3.92 1.59
N LEU A 131 -12.67 -2.85 0.79
CA LEU A 131 -12.20 -1.54 1.22
C LEU A 131 -13.36 -0.72 1.76
N ARG A 132 -13.19 -0.15 2.95
CA ARG A 132 -14.19 0.71 3.61
C ARG A 132 -13.54 1.97 4.14
N VAL A 133 -14.19 3.09 3.97
CA VAL A 133 -13.85 4.31 4.71
C VAL A 133 -14.57 4.24 6.05
N VAL A 134 -13.79 4.37 7.11
CA VAL A 134 -14.29 4.30 8.49
C VAL A 134 -13.75 5.45 9.32
N ASP A 135 -14.51 5.85 10.34
CA ASP A 135 -14.06 6.81 11.35
C ASP A 135 -13.20 6.10 12.40
N ALA A 136 -12.00 6.58 12.60
CA ALA A 136 -11.06 6.16 13.62
C ALA A 136 -10.75 7.30 14.60
N PRO A 137 -10.20 7.02 15.77
CA PRO A 137 -9.67 8.06 16.66
C PRO A 137 -8.57 8.87 15.96
N LEU A 138 -8.54 10.19 16.23
CA LEU A 138 -7.43 11.03 15.75
C LEU A 138 -6.12 10.54 16.40
N PRO A 139 -5.09 10.17 15.62
CA PRO A 139 -3.84 9.70 16.19
C PRO A 139 -3.10 10.85 16.90
N THR A 140 -2.35 10.53 17.94
CA THR A 140 -1.50 11.49 18.65
C THR A 140 -0.04 11.12 18.46
N ALA A 141 0.80 12.12 18.12
CA ALA A 141 2.22 11.91 17.90
C ALA A 141 2.92 11.51 19.22
N GLY A 142 3.53 10.33 19.21
CA GLY A 142 4.35 9.81 20.29
C GLY A 142 5.76 10.40 20.31
N ARG A 143 6.63 9.86 21.17
CA ARG A 143 8.03 10.29 21.24
C ARG A 143 8.77 9.99 19.93
N GLY A 144 9.40 11.02 19.34
CA GLY A 144 10.10 10.92 18.06
C GLY A 144 9.21 10.84 16.84
N GLU A 145 7.89 10.98 17.02
CA GLU A 145 6.92 10.99 15.93
C GLU A 145 6.39 12.40 15.65
N VAL A 146 5.92 12.58 14.44
CA VAL A 146 5.07 13.72 14.07
C VAL A 146 3.70 13.20 13.65
N ARG A 147 2.66 13.98 13.83
CA ARG A 147 1.39 13.77 13.13
C ARG A 147 1.36 14.65 11.90
N VAL A 148 0.90 14.11 10.81
CA VAL A 148 0.70 14.83 9.56
C VAL A 148 -0.77 14.81 9.16
N ARG A 149 -1.27 15.91 8.67
CA ARG A 149 -2.46 15.99 7.84
C ARG A 149 -2.06 15.54 6.44
N VAL A 150 -2.66 14.46 5.97
CA VAL A 150 -2.31 13.87 4.67
C VAL A 150 -2.87 14.76 3.56
N LEU A 151 -1.99 15.19 2.66
CA LEU A 151 -2.34 15.96 1.46
C LEU A 151 -2.54 15.05 0.25
N ALA A 152 -1.69 14.01 0.13
CA ALA A 152 -1.72 13.07 -0.97
C ALA A 152 -1.12 11.73 -0.56
N SER A 153 -1.68 10.63 -1.08
CA SER A 153 -1.15 9.27 -1.03
C SER A 153 -1.35 8.62 -2.40
N GLY A 154 -0.28 8.10 -3.00
CA GLY A 154 -0.36 7.45 -4.29
C GLY A 154 -1.07 6.11 -4.20
N LEU A 155 -1.87 5.78 -5.22
CA LEU A 155 -2.41 4.43 -5.40
C LEU A 155 -1.53 3.64 -6.36
N GLU A 156 -1.04 2.52 -5.90
CA GLU A 156 -0.11 1.66 -6.62
C GLU A 156 -0.75 0.31 -7.00
N TYR A 157 -0.24 -0.32 -8.05
CA TYR A 157 -0.59 -1.71 -8.32
C TYR A 157 -0.30 -2.61 -7.10
N THR A 158 0.74 -2.27 -6.33
CA THR A 158 1.10 -2.93 -5.06
C THR A 158 -0.04 -2.92 -4.04
N ASP A 159 -0.85 -1.85 -3.98
CA ASP A 159 -2.01 -1.77 -3.08
C ASP A 159 -3.05 -2.83 -3.44
N THR A 160 -3.25 -3.13 -4.73
CA THR A 160 -4.13 -4.22 -5.16
C THR A 160 -3.59 -5.58 -4.70
N LEU A 161 -2.26 -5.78 -4.72
CA LEU A 161 -1.62 -6.99 -4.22
C LEU A 161 -1.76 -7.12 -2.70
N ILE A 162 -1.60 -6.04 -1.96
CA ILE A 162 -1.80 -5.99 -0.49
C ILE A 162 -3.24 -6.39 -0.15
N ARG A 163 -4.23 -5.74 -0.78
CA ARG A 163 -5.65 -6.03 -0.59
C ARG A 163 -6.01 -7.48 -0.93
N ARG A 164 -5.36 -8.07 -1.94
CA ARG A 164 -5.56 -9.47 -2.36
C ARG A 164 -4.72 -10.47 -1.55
N HIS A 165 -4.00 -10.02 -0.51
CA HIS A 165 -3.07 -10.86 0.30
C HIS A 165 -1.97 -11.53 -0.53
N LEU A 166 -1.46 -10.83 -1.53
CA LEU A 166 -0.46 -11.31 -2.48
C LEU A 166 0.91 -10.65 -2.29
N TYR A 167 1.01 -9.63 -1.44
CA TYR A 167 2.22 -8.87 -1.24
C TYR A 167 3.05 -9.45 -0.08
N PRO A 168 4.30 -9.94 -0.32
CA PRO A 168 5.07 -10.67 0.68
C PRO A 168 5.32 -9.90 1.98
N GLN A 169 5.59 -8.58 1.90
CA GLN A 169 5.89 -7.75 3.08
C GLN A 169 4.70 -7.60 4.03
N THR A 170 3.48 -7.84 3.56
CA THR A 170 2.26 -7.77 4.35
C THR A 170 1.60 -9.13 4.59
N ALA A 171 2.30 -10.23 4.26
CA ALA A 171 1.76 -11.60 4.36
C ALA A 171 1.33 -11.99 5.79
N SER A 172 1.97 -11.41 6.83
CA SER A 172 1.60 -11.62 8.23
C SER A 172 0.40 -10.78 8.69
N ARG A 173 -0.01 -9.77 7.92
CA ARG A 173 -1.14 -8.91 8.27
C ARG A 173 -2.46 -9.66 8.11
N ARG A 174 -3.41 -9.30 8.94
CA ARG A 174 -4.80 -9.77 8.88
C ARG A 174 -5.73 -8.58 8.97
N PRO A 175 -6.83 -8.56 8.22
CA PRO A 175 -7.85 -7.53 8.36
C PRO A 175 -8.44 -7.50 9.79
N PRO A 176 -8.88 -6.32 10.28
CA PRO A 176 -8.83 -5.04 9.59
C PRO A 176 -7.44 -4.36 9.70
N PHE A 177 -7.04 -3.63 8.67
CA PHE A 177 -5.85 -2.75 8.71
C PHE A 177 -5.99 -1.61 7.70
N ILE A 178 -5.30 -0.49 7.97
CA ILE A 178 -5.37 0.71 7.13
C ILE A 178 -4.41 0.57 5.95
N MET A 179 -4.88 0.89 4.74
CA MET A 179 -4.13 0.93 3.49
C MET A 179 -3.26 2.18 3.36
N GLY A 180 -2.44 2.20 2.30
CA GLY A 180 -1.67 3.35 1.83
C GLY A 180 -0.17 3.17 1.93
N TYR A 181 0.48 3.15 0.76
CA TYR A 181 1.88 2.77 0.62
C TYR A 181 2.85 3.94 0.85
N ASP A 182 2.44 5.15 0.49
CA ASP A 182 3.22 6.38 0.59
C ASP A 182 2.37 7.54 1.10
N VAL A 183 3.01 8.64 1.47
CA VAL A 183 2.34 9.83 1.97
C VAL A 183 3.13 11.09 1.67
N VAL A 184 2.42 12.12 1.27
CA VAL A 184 2.82 13.52 1.38
C VAL A 184 1.85 14.20 2.33
N GLY A 185 2.34 14.88 3.35
CA GLY A 185 1.50 15.53 4.35
C GLY A 185 2.16 16.76 4.93
N GLU A 186 1.37 17.51 5.69
CA GLU A 186 1.80 18.69 6.44
C GLU A 186 1.79 18.37 7.93
N ILE A 187 2.87 18.70 8.64
CA ILE A 187 3.00 18.42 10.07
C ILE A 187 2.03 19.33 10.84
N ASP A 188 1.11 18.74 11.58
CA ASP A 188 0.15 19.44 12.45
C ASP A 188 0.39 19.18 13.95
N GLN A 189 1.23 18.19 14.30
CA GLN A 189 1.63 17.93 15.68
C GLN A 189 3.06 17.38 15.73
N LEU A 190 3.85 17.88 16.68
CA LEU A 190 5.18 17.36 17.01
C LEU A 190 5.11 16.56 18.31
N GLY A 191 5.62 15.34 18.30
CA GLY A 191 5.80 14.53 19.50
C GLY A 191 7.03 14.94 20.29
N HIS A 192 7.13 14.45 21.51
CA HIS A 192 8.25 14.77 22.38
C HIS A 192 9.59 14.31 21.79
N GLY A 193 10.60 15.18 21.84
CA GLY A 193 11.97 14.88 21.36
C GLY A 193 12.15 14.99 19.86
N VAL A 194 11.14 15.43 19.10
CA VAL A 194 11.31 15.76 17.68
C VAL A 194 12.11 17.05 17.54
N SER A 195 13.15 17.01 16.72
CA SER A 195 13.95 18.16 16.34
C SER A 195 14.12 18.21 14.82
N GLY A 196 14.42 19.40 14.28
CA GLY A 196 14.64 19.61 12.86
C GLY A 196 13.36 19.73 12.03
N PHE A 197 12.17 19.68 12.63
CA PHE A 197 10.89 19.94 11.98
C PHE A 197 10.07 20.94 12.78
N GLN A 198 9.15 21.63 12.09
CA GLN A 198 8.19 22.56 12.68
C GLN A 198 6.77 22.30 12.15
N LEU A 199 5.78 22.85 12.82
CA LEU A 199 4.39 22.81 12.35
C LEU A 199 4.30 23.51 10.99
N GLY A 200 3.53 22.93 10.06
CA GLY A 200 3.41 23.41 8.69
C GLY A 200 4.48 22.88 7.73
N ASP A 201 5.56 22.22 8.22
CA ASP A 201 6.52 21.57 7.31
C ASP A 201 5.82 20.50 6.46
N ARG A 202 6.06 20.52 5.15
CA ARG A 202 5.59 19.47 4.24
C ARG A 202 6.63 18.37 4.16
N VAL A 203 6.16 17.14 4.35
CA VAL A 203 7.01 15.96 4.46
C VAL A 203 6.45 14.78 3.66
N ALA A 204 7.32 13.85 3.32
CA ALA A 204 6.99 12.64 2.60
C ALA A 204 7.65 11.42 3.24
N ASP A 205 6.98 10.27 3.14
CA ASP A 205 7.50 8.97 3.56
C ASP A 205 6.89 7.83 2.74
N MET A 206 7.62 6.71 2.68
CA MET A 206 7.14 5.44 2.15
C MET A 206 6.75 4.51 3.33
N THR A 207 5.48 4.41 3.59
CA THR A 207 4.93 3.78 4.81
C THR A 207 4.58 2.31 4.65
N VAL A 208 4.38 1.83 3.41
CA VAL A 208 3.86 0.51 3.04
C VAL A 208 2.40 0.31 3.43
N LEU A 209 1.99 0.76 4.60
CA LEU A 209 0.61 0.68 5.11
C LEU A 209 0.27 1.93 5.92
N GLY A 210 -1.02 2.31 5.91
CA GLY A 210 -1.64 3.23 6.86
C GLY A 210 -1.74 4.68 6.40
N SER A 211 -1.40 5.02 5.16
CA SER A 211 -1.41 6.41 4.68
C SER A 211 -2.69 6.84 3.96
N ASN A 212 -3.58 5.91 3.65
CA ASN A 212 -4.90 6.26 3.13
C ASN A 212 -5.82 6.70 4.29
N ALA A 213 -5.55 7.88 4.81
CA ALA A 213 -6.16 8.48 6.00
C ALA A 213 -6.12 10.00 5.89
N VAL A 214 -6.95 10.71 6.68
CA VAL A 214 -6.86 12.18 6.79
C VAL A 214 -5.66 12.59 7.66
N TYR A 215 -5.39 11.84 8.73
CA TYR A 215 -4.25 12.05 9.61
C TYR A 215 -3.47 10.77 9.86
N ARG A 216 -2.14 10.91 10.01
CA ARG A 216 -1.25 9.79 10.34
C ARG A 216 -0.08 10.24 11.20
N THR A 217 0.40 9.38 12.11
CA THR A 217 1.69 9.57 12.79
C THR A 217 2.81 8.90 12.02
N LEU A 218 3.98 9.56 11.98
CA LEU A 218 5.16 9.12 11.24
C LEU A 218 6.41 9.33 12.11
N GLN A 219 7.42 8.46 11.92
CA GLN A 219 8.71 8.61 12.58
C GLN A 219 9.51 9.77 11.98
N ALA A 220 9.83 10.78 12.76
CA ALA A 220 10.49 11.99 12.27
C ALA A 220 11.83 11.72 11.57
N ASN A 221 12.59 10.72 12.03
CA ASN A 221 13.89 10.36 11.45
C ASN A 221 13.80 9.68 10.05
N GLN A 222 12.59 9.29 9.61
CA GLN A 222 12.36 8.68 8.30
C GLN A 222 11.87 9.66 7.24
N LEU A 223 11.51 10.87 7.66
CA LEU A 223 10.88 11.85 6.78
C LEU A 223 11.87 12.52 5.83
N THR A 224 11.38 12.81 4.63
CA THR A 224 12.03 13.68 3.65
C THR A 224 11.18 14.93 3.48
N ARG A 225 11.80 16.12 3.49
CA ARG A 225 11.09 17.38 3.24
C ARG A 225 10.63 17.49 1.80
N VAL A 226 9.41 17.96 1.61
CA VAL A 226 8.88 18.32 0.29
C VAL A 226 9.09 19.81 0.10
N PRO A 227 9.75 20.25 -1.00
CA PRO A 227 9.98 21.66 -1.27
C PRO A 227 8.68 22.46 -1.34
N ALA A 228 8.74 23.73 -0.93
CA ALA A 228 7.62 24.65 -1.06
C ALA A 228 7.22 24.82 -2.54
N GLY A 229 5.93 24.96 -2.81
CA GLY A 229 5.40 25.15 -4.16
C GLY A 229 5.24 23.87 -4.99
N VAL A 230 5.82 22.73 -4.57
CA VAL A 230 5.61 21.45 -5.25
C VAL A 230 4.18 20.95 -4.98
N ASP A 231 3.50 20.50 -6.05
CA ASP A 231 2.18 19.89 -5.93
C ASP A 231 2.26 18.56 -5.15
N ALA A 232 1.35 18.37 -4.17
CA ALA A 232 1.40 17.21 -3.29
C ALA A 232 1.12 15.89 -4.02
N ALA A 233 0.23 15.90 -5.02
CA ALA A 233 -0.08 14.71 -5.79
C ALA A 233 1.07 14.32 -6.71
N GLU A 234 1.74 15.27 -7.35
CA GLU A 234 2.96 15.01 -8.13
C GLU A 234 4.08 14.49 -7.21
N ALA A 235 4.28 15.11 -6.03
CA ALA A 235 5.26 14.66 -5.05
C ALA A 235 4.99 13.20 -4.59
N ALA A 236 3.73 12.82 -4.35
CA ALA A 236 3.37 11.45 -3.96
C ALA A 236 3.73 10.43 -5.05
N THR A 237 3.70 10.80 -6.34
CA THR A 237 4.11 9.88 -7.41
C THR A 237 5.58 9.52 -7.34
N LEU A 238 6.41 10.39 -6.75
CA LEU A 238 7.87 10.20 -6.69
C LEU A 238 8.28 9.13 -5.68
N ILE A 239 7.50 8.91 -4.63
CA ILE A 239 7.92 8.15 -3.46
C ILE A 239 8.11 6.65 -3.74
N LEU A 240 7.27 6.04 -4.57
CA LEU A 240 7.42 4.63 -4.93
C LEU A 240 7.85 4.44 -6.37
N SER A 241 7.08 4.93 -7.33
CA SER A 241 7.30 4.62 -8.74
C SER A 241 8.57 5.27 -9.30
N TRP A 242 8.74 6.58 -9.10
CA TRP A 242 9.92 7.30 -9.58
C TRP A 242 11.17 6.95 -8.78
N MET A 243 11.06 6.75 -7.46
CA MET A 243 12.15 6.25 -6.63
C MET A 243 12.65 4.89 -7.11
N THR A 244 11.71 3.96 -7.41
CA THR A 244 12.06 2.66 -7.99
C THR A 244 12.84 2.83 -9.28
N ALA A 245 12.37 3.69 -10.21
CA ALA A 245 13.03 3.96 -11.46
C ALA A 245 14.43 4.59 -11.27
N TYR A 246 14.54 5.59 -10.40
CA TYR A 246 15.80 6.27 -10.10
C TYR A 246 16.83 5.29 -9.54
N GLN A 247 16.44 4.48 -8.54
CA GLN A 247 17.34 3.51 -7.94
C GLN A 247 17.70 2.36 -8.90
N LEU A 248 16.77 1.93 -9.75
CA LEU A 248 17.06 0.96 -10.81
C LEU A 248 18.17 1.48 -11.76
N LEU A 249 18.06 2.72 -12.23
CA LEU A 249 19.04 3.35 -13.11
C LEU A 249 20.39 3.57 -12.41
N HIS A 250 20.38 4.25 -11.26
CA HIS A 250 21.60 4.81 -10.67
C HIS A 250 22.23 3.92 -9.59
N ARG A 251 21.46 3.19 -8.81
CA ARG A 251 21.97 2.34 -7.71
C ARG A 251 22.11 0.88 -8.14
N ALA A 252 21.14 0.33 -8.87
CA ALA A 252 21.14 -1.07 -9.27
C ALA A 252 21.91 -1.31 -10.56
N ALA A 253 21.52 -0.69 -11.68
CA ALA A 253 22.17 -0.88 -12.97
C ALA A 253 23.44 -0.04 -13.13
N ARG A 254 23.49 1.15 -12.52
CA ARG A 254 24.57 2.13 -12.70
C ARG A 254 24.80 2.43 -14.18
N VAL A 255 23.70 2.78 -14.85
CA VAL A 255 23.67 3.01 -16.28
C VAL A 255 24.68 4.07 -16.74
N GLN A 256 25.18 3.91 -17.97
CA GLN A 256 26.12 4.83 -18.60
C GLN A 256 25.50 5.43 -19.85
N ARG A 257 25.82 6.69 -20.14
CA ARG A 257 25.37 7.38 -21.34
C ARG A 257 25.61 6.53 -22.60
N GLY A 258 24.62 6.50 -23.48
CA GLY A 258 24.68 5.78 -24.76
C GLY A 258 24.34 4.30 -24.69
N GLN A 259 24.13 3.73 -23.46
CA GLN A 259 23.69 2.34 -23.33
C GLN A 259 22.30 2.11 -23.92
N ARG A 260 22.11 0.93 -24.50
CA ARG A 260 20.86 0.45 -25.09
C ARG A 260 20.02 -0.23 -23.99
N VAL A 261 18.86 0.33 -23.71
CA VAL A 261 18.04 -0.08 -22.58
C VAL A 261 16.63 -0.46 -23.01
N LEU A 262 16.20 -1.66 -22.62
CA LEU A 262 14.82 -2.11 -22.78
C LEU A 262 14.05 -1.97 -21.45
N VAL A 263 12.87 -1.36 -21.51
CA VAL A 263 11.95 -1.21 -20.38
C VAL A 263 10.68 -2.01 -20.65
N HIS A 264 10.42 -3.06 -19.87
CA HIS A 264 9.14 -3.77 -19.88
C HIS A 264 8.08 -3.04 -19.06
N GLY A 265 6.82 -3.05 -19.55
CA GLY A 265 5.74 -2.30 -18.93
C GLY A 265 5.96 -0.78 -19.04
N ALA A 266 6.48 -0.32 -20.17
CA ALA A 266 6.90 1.05 -20.43
C ALA A 266 5.79 2.09 -20.23
N ALA A 267 4.52 1.73 -20.44
CA ALA A 267 3.36 2.58 -20.21
C ALA A 267 2.93 2.68 -18.74
N GLY A 268 3.43 1.81 -17.86
CA GLY A 268 3.13 1.85 -16.41
C GLY A 268 3.92 2.94 -15.67
N ALA A 269 3.54 3.25 -14.42
CA ALA A 269 4.12 4.35 -13.65
C ALA A 269 5.66 4.26 -13.50
N VAL A 270 6.21 3.08 -13.18
CA VAL A 270 7.67 2.89 -13.11
C VAL A 270 8.31 2.94 -14.49
N GLY A 271 7.62 2.37 -15.51
CA GLY A 271 8.10 2.38 -16.90
C GLY A 271 8.25 3.80 -17.44
N GLN A 272 7.24 4.63 -17.29
CA GLN A 272 7.29 6.06 -17.70
C GLN A 272 8.44 6.79 -17.01
N ALA A 273 8.59 6.60 -15.69
CA ALA A 273 9.70 7.20 -14.93
C ALA A 273 11.08 6.72 -15.42
N LEU A 274 11.22 5.42 -15.77
CA LEU A 274 12.45 4.88 -16.37
C LEU A 274 12.77 5.52 -17.72
N LEU A 275 11.75 5.74 -18.56
CA LEU A 275 11.94 6.38 -19.86
C LEU A 275 12.37 7.84 -19.71
N VAL A 276 11.69 8.63 -18.84
CA VAL A 276 12.05 10.04 -18.62
C VAL A 276 13.44 10.16 -18.01
N LEU A 277 13.72 9.48 -16.89
CA LEU A 277 15.01 9.55 -16.21
C LEU A 277 16.14 8.94 -17.07
N GLY A 278 15.84 7.90 -17.84
CA GLY A 278 16.76 7.29 -18.78
C GLY A 278 17.14 8.23 -19.94
N GLY A 279 16.16 8.97 -20.46
CA GLY A 279 16.41 10.02 -21.45
C GLY A 279 17.33 11.11 -20.90
N MET A 280 17.08 11.58 -19.67
CA MET A 280 17.97 12.54 -18.98
C MET A 280 19.37 11.99 -18.76
N ALA A 281 19.52 10.67 -18.56
CA ALA A 281 20.82 10.00 -18.46
C ALA A 281 21.50 9.77 -19.83
N GLY A 282 20.85 10.13 -20.93
CA GLY A 282 21.38 10.00 -22.30
C GLY A 282 21.41 8.56 -22.80
N LEU A 283 20.45 7.72 -22.37
CA LEU A 283 20.32 6.34 -22.81
C LEU A 283 19.61 6.25 -24.17
N GLN A 284 19.86 5.17 -24.90
CA GLN A 284 19.06 4.74 -26.04
C GLN A 284 17.94 3.82 -25.52
N LEU A 285 16.68 4.25 -25.67
CA LEU A 285 15.56 3.65 -24.96
C LEU A 285 14.60 2.92 -25.89
N TRP A 286 14.21 1.71 -25.50
CA TRP A 286 13.12 0.94 -26.06
C TRP A 286 12.11 0.62 -24.98
N GLY A 287 10.82 0.81 -25.30
CA GLY A 287 9.73 0.56 -24.35
C GLY A 287 8.79 -0.53 -24.85
N ALA A 288 8.75 -1.66 -24.18
CA ALA A 288 7.77 -2.71 -24.47
C ALA A 288 6.43 -2.39 -23.80
N ALA A 289 5.40 -2.20 -24.61
CA ALA A 289 4.03 -1.87 -24.21
C ALA A 289 3.04 -2.50 -25.19
N ARG A 290 1.73 -2.39 -24.92
CA ARG A 290 0.69 -2.71 -25.93
C ARG A 290 0.75 -1.66 -27.04
N GLY A 291 0.44 -2.05 -28.28
CA GLY A 291 0.45 -1.15 -29.43
C GLY A 291 -0.38 0.12 -29.25
N THR A 292 -1.47 0.04 -28.46
CA THR A 292 -2.31 1.20 -28.08
C THR A 292 -1.53 2.28 -27.31
N HIS A 293 -0.44 1.93 -26.65
CA HIS A 293 0.42 2.85 -25.90
C HIS A 293 1.71 3.26 -26.64
N ALA A 294 1.85 2.89 -27.92
CA ALA A 294 3.05 3.25 -28.70
C ALA A 294 3.27 4.76 -28.80
N GLY A 295 2.19 5.54 -28.89
CA GLY A 295 2.25 7.00 -28.88
C GLY A 295 2.87 7.56 -27.61
N LEU A 296 2.43 7.06 -26.46
CA LEU A 296 2.93 7.42 -25.13
C LEU A 296 4.42 7.10 -24.98
N VAL A 297 4.86 5.92 -25.44
CA VAL A 297 6.28 5.52 -25.39
C VAL A 297 7.15 6.45 -26.22
N ARG A 298 6.68 6.84 -27.42
CA ARG A 298 7.40 7.82 -28.29
C ARG A 298 7.46 9.21 -27.67
N GLU A 299 6.40 9.65 -26.99
CA GLU A 299 6.36 10.93 -26.29
C GLU A 299 7.48 11.04 -25.24
N PHE A 300 7.81 9.91 -24.56
CA PHE A 300 8.96 9.85 -23.65
C PHE A 300 10.30 9.60 -24.34
N GLY A 301 10.39 9.78 -25.66
CA GLY A 301 11.64 9.67 -26.40
C GLY A 301 12.17 8.26 -26.62
N ALA A 302 11.35 7.24 -26.43
CA ALA A 302 11.74 5.84 -26.59
C ALA A 302 11.16 5.21 -27.86
N THR A 303 11.84 4.19 -28.40
CA THR A 303 11.31 3.37 -29.49
C THR A 303 10.31 2.36 -28.92
N PRO A 304 9.03 2.39 -29.33
CA PRO A 304 8.05 1.43 -28.85
C PRO A 304 8.26 0.05 -29.45
N ILE A 305 8.00 -0.99 -28.66
CA ILE A 305 7.91 -2.39 -29.09
C ILE A 305 6.54 -2.90 -28.66
N ASP A 306 5.71 -3.32 -29.60
CA ASP A 306 4.45 -3.97 -29.30
C ASP A 306 4.68 -5.44 -28.96
N TYR A 307 4.80 -5.75 -27.67
CA TYR A 307 5.11 -7.09 -27.19
C TYR A 307 4.06 -8.16 -27.58
N GLN A 308 2.87 -7.75 -28.03
CA GLN A 308 1.82 -8.65 -28.50
C GLN A 308 2.08 -9.17 -29.92
N HIS A 309 2.77 -8.37 -30.75
CA HIS A 309 2.99 -8.67 -32.18
C HIS A 309 4.47 -8.75 -32.55
N GLU A 310 5.36 -8.23 -31.72
CA GLU A 310 6.81 -8.14 -31.99
C GLU A 310 7.61 -8.95 -30.98
N ASP A 311 8.65 -9.66 -31.48
CA ASP A 311 9.58 -10.39 -30.62
C ASP A 311 10.74 -9.47 -30.20
N PHE A 312 10.63 -8.87 -29.02
CA PHE A 312 11.65 -7.97 -28.48
C PHE A 312 13.03 -8.64 -28.31
N THR A 313 13.13 -9.98 -28.27
CA THR A 313 14.42 -10.67 -28.14
C THR A 313 15.26 -10.60 -29.42
N ARG A 314 14.62 -10.34 -30.56
CA ARG A 314 15.23 -10.20 -31.88
C ARG A 314 15.17 -8.79 -32.44
N PHE A 315 14.55 -7.88 -31.70
CA PHE A 315 14.30 -6.52 -32.16
C PHE A 315 15.58 -5.71 -32.38
N LEU A 316 16.59 -5.94 -31.55
CA LEU A 316 17.86 -5.22 -31.64
C LEU A 316 19.02 -6.16 -31.92
N PRO A 317 19.68 -6.07 -33.10
CA PRO A 317 20.92 -6.79 -33.38
C PRO A 317 21.98 -6.51 -32.30
N GLY A 318 22.57 -7.55 -31.74
CA GLY A 318 23.57 -7.47 -30.66
C GLY A 318 22.99 -7.28 -29.26
N GLY A 319 21.67 -7.18 -29.11
CA GLY A 319 20.98 -7.17 -27.83
C GLY A 319 21.09 -5.85 -27.03
N PHE A 320 20.52 -5.84 -25.83
CA PHE A 320 20.45 -4.69 -24.93
C PHE A 320 21.56 -4.74 -23.87
N ASP A 321 22.07 -3.57 -23.47
CA ASP A 321 23.06 -3.46 -22.39
C ASP A 321 22.37 -3.64 -21.01
N VAL A 322 21.12 -3.13 -20.88
CA VAL A 322 20.32 -3.26 -19.68
C VAL A 322 18.87 -3.57 -20.04
N VAL A 323 18.25 -4.48 -19.32
CA VAL A 323 16.81 -4.74 -19.38
C VAL A 323 16.20 -4.52 -18.00
N PHE A 324 15.19 -3.65 -17.92
CA PHE A 324 14.36 -3.46 -16.73
C PHE A 324 13.04 -4.21 -16.90
N ASP A 325 12.78 -5.20 -16.04
CA ASP A 325 11.60 -6.06 -16.15
C ASP A 325 10.81 -6.14 -14.82
N GLY A 326 9.63 -5.50 -14.80
CA GLY A 326 8.66 -5.56 -13.70
C GLY A 326 7.54 -6.56 -13.93
N ILE A 327 7.51 -7.25 -15.08
CA ILE A 327 6.42 -8.16 -15.47
C ILE A 327 6.74 -9.59 -15.08
N GLY A 328 7.95 -10.06 -15.39
CA GLY A 328 8.40 -11.40 -15.08
C GLY A 328 7.69 -12.50 -15.87
N GLU A 329 7.20 -12.20 -17.08
CA GLU A 329 6.65 -13.23 -17.96
C GLU A 329 7.71 -14.31 -18.21
N ASP A 330 7.31 -15.57 -18.33
CA ASP A 330 8.17 -16.75 -18.50
C ASP A 330 9.34 -16.88 -17.49
N GLY A 331 9.26 -16.15 -16.36
CA GLY A 331 10.31 -16.09 -15.34
C GLY A 331 11.57 -15.42 -15.83
N TYR A 332 11.42 -14.32 -16.59
CA TYR A 332 12.49 -13.46 -17.12
C TYR A 332 13.41 -14.08 -18.18
N ARG A 333 13.08 -15.26 -18.76
CA ARG A 333 13.97 -15.94 -19.72
C ARG A 333 14.19 -15.11 -20.99
N ARG A 334 13.09 -14.60 -21.56
CA ARG A 334 13.16 -13.78 -22.79
C ARG A 334 13.90 -12.47 -22.53
N SER A 335 13.67 -11.83 -21.38
CA SER A 335 14.39 -10.61 -20.98
C SER A 335 15.90 -10.86 -20.81
N PHE A 336 16.29 -12.02 -20.27
CA PHE A 336 17.69 -12.41 -20.16
C PHE A 336 18.31 -12.75 -21.53
N ALA A 337 17.54 -13.39 -22.40
CA ALA A 337 17.99 -13.72 -23.77
C ALA A 337 18.21 -12.48 -24.64
N ALA A 338 17.44 -11.41 -24.42
CA ALA A 338 17.54 -10.14 -25.13
C ALA A 338 18.81 -9.32 -24.79
N LEU A 339 19.55 -9.70 -23.73
CA LEU A 339 20.79 -9.02 -23.35
C LEU A 339 21.94 -9.30 -24.34
N ASN A 340 22.77 -8.29 -24.54
CA ASN A 340 24.08 -8.46 -25.17
C ASN A 340 25.07 -9.22 -24.27
N HIS A 341 26.31 -9.44 -24.76
CA HIS A 341 27.39 -9.94 -23.94
C HIS A 341 27.74 -8.92 -22.83
N GLY A 342 27.79 -9.38 -21.57
CA GLY A 342 28.05 -8.52 -20.43
C GLY A 342 26.84 -7.69 -19.92
N GLY A 343 25.69 -7.79 -20.60
CA GLY A 343 24.47 -7.07 -20.26
C GLY A 343 23.88 -7.44 -18.90
N LEU A 344 22.99 -6.58 -18.40
CA LEU A 344 22.37 -6.72 -17.07
C LEU A 344 20.84 -6.71 -17.15
N LEU A 345 20.22 -7.75 -16.60
CA LEU A 345 18.80 -7.77 -16.29
C LEU A 345 18.56 -7.27 -14.85
N CYS A 346 17.75 -6.25 -14.68
CA CYS A 346 17.22 -5.81 -13.39
C CYS A 346 15.72 -6.18 -13.33
N ALA A 347 15.40 -7.25 -12.63
CA ALA A 347 14.03 -7.65 -12.32
C ALA A 347 13.55 -6.88 -11.07
N TYR A 348 12.37 -6.24 -11.11
CA TYR A 348 11.85 -5.46 -9.98
C TYR A 348 10.37 -5.73 -9.65
N GLY A 349 9.75 -6.67 -10.31
CA GLY A 349 8.38 -7.10 -10.10
C GLY A 349 8.14 -8.45 -10.75
N TYR A 350 7.00 -9.08 -10.46
CA TYR A 350 6.60 -10.34 -11.08
C TYR A 350 5.08 -10.39 -11.29
N SER A 351 4.52 -9.34 -11.87
CA SER A 351 3.07 -9.18 -12.03
C SER A 351 2.42 -10.34 -12.81
N ALA A 352 3.12 -10.96 -13.75
CA ALA A 352 2.64 -12.13 -14.49
C ALA A 352 2.50 -13.38 -13.59
N GLY A 353 3.32 -13.53 -12.56
CA GLY A 353 3.29 -14.70 -11.65
C GLY A 353 2.24 -14.59 -10.54
N VAL A 354 1.57 -13.45 -10.41
CA VAL A 354 0.58 -13.22 -9.33
C VAL A 354 -0.67 -14.10 -9.47
N GLN A 355 -1.00 -14.54 -10.67
CA GLN A 355 -2.17 -15.38 -10.95
C GLN A 355 -1.92 -16.88 -10.66
N ASP A 356 -0.66 -17.28 -10.43
CA ASP A 356 -0.30 -18.66 -10.12
C ASP A 356 -0.75 -19.03 -8.69
N GLN A 357 -1.38 -20.19 -8.52
CA GLN A 357 -1.78 -20.71 -7.21
C GLN A 357 -0.58 -20.98 -6.30
N GLN A 358 0.58 -21.34 -6.86
CA GLN A 358 1.84 -21.58 -6.16
C GLN A 358 2.78 -20.36 -6.19
N ARG A 359 2.24 -19.16 -6.33
CA ARG A 359 2.95 -17.91 -6.60
C ARG A 359 4.18 -17.63 -5.72
N MET A 360 4.14 -17.99 -4.44
CA MET A 360 5.29 -17.80 -3.54
C MET A 360 6.46 -18.69 -3.96
N LEU A 361 6.19 -19.95 -4.25
CA LEU A 361 7.21 -20.90 -4.73
C LEU A 361 7.72 -20.47 -6.11
N THR A 362 6.83 -20.09 -7.01
CA THR A 362 7.18 -19.57 -8.34
C THR A 362 8.07 -18.34 -8.24
N MET A 363 7.74 -17.38 -7.37
CA MET A 363 8.58 -16.21 -7.12
C MET A 363 9.97 -16.59 -6.59
N LEU A 364 10.03 -17.49 -5.61
CA LEU A 364 11.30 -17.95 -5.05
C LEU A 364 12.16 -18.67 -6.10
N MET A 365 11.53 -19.51 -6.94
CA MET A 365 12.23 -20.18 -8.05
C MET A 365 12.76 -19.16 -9.07
N TRP A 366 11.99 -18.14 -9.40
CA TRP A 366 12.44 -17.09 -10.33
C TRP A 366 13.58 -16.27 -9.75
N ILE A 367 13.51 -15.89 -8.48
CA ILE A 367 14.60 -15.19 -7.81
C ILE A 367 15.86 -16.07 -7.76
N ALA A 368 15.73 -17.35 -7.38
CA ALA A 368 16.85 -18.30 -7.38
C ALA A 368 17.48 -18.42 -8.77
N ARG A 369 16.65 -18.51 -9.83
CA ARG A 369 17.11 -18.52 -11.23
C ARG A 369 17.94 -17.28 -11.58
N LEU A 370 17.51 -16.06 -11.19
CA LEU A 370 18.27 -14.83 -11.43
C LEU A 370 19.68 -14.91 -10.81
N TYR A 371 19.80 -15.50 -9.62
CA TYR A 371 21.10 -15.68 -8.97
C TYR A 371 21.95 -16.77 -9.63
N LEU A 372 21.33 -17.84 -10.16
CA LEU A 372 22.04 -18.91 -10.87
C LEU A 372 22.55 -18.44 -12.24
N TRP A 373 21.87 -17.51 -12.89
CA TRP A 373 22.29 -17.01 -14.21
C TRP A 373 23.64 -16.29 -14.22
N LYS A 374 24.13 -15.83 -13.08
CA LYS A 374 25.50 -15.26 -12.99
C LYS A 374 26.61 -16.28 -13.35
N TRP A 375 26.28 -17.59 -13.32
CA TRP A 375 27.23 -18.65 -13.64
C TRP A 375 27.18 -19.10 -15.10
N LEU A 376 26.21 -18.57 -15.87
CA LEU A 376 26.11 -18.89 -17.29
C LEU A 376 27.24 -18.22 -18.09
N PRO A 377 27.76 -18.91 -19.15
CA PRO A 377 28.73 -18.30 -20.05
C PRO A 377 28.13 -17.12 -20.79
N GLY A 378 29.00 -16.17 -21.23
CA GLY A 378 28.55 -14.97 -21.95
C GLY A 378 28.53 -13.69 -21.09
N GLY A 379 28.93 -13.76 -19.81
CA GLY A 379 29.10 -12.60 -18.93
C GLY A 379 27.81 -11.82 -18.63
N ARG A 380 26.65 -12.29 -19.08
CA ARG A 380 25.35 -11.70 -18.76
C ARG A 380 25.09 -11.80 -17.27
N ARG A 381 24.47 -10.77 -16.70
CA ARG A 381 24.18 -10.67 -15.28
C ARG A 381 22.70 -10.47 -15.05
N ALA A 382 22.20 -10.92 -13.91
CA ALA A 382 20.83 -10.66 -13.47
C ALA A 382 20.81 -10.34 -11.99
N ARG A 383 19.88 -9.47 -11.58
CA ARG A 383 19.60 -9.18 -10.18
C ARG A 383 18.12 -8.89 -9.96
N PHE A 384 17.65 -9.17 -8.77
CA PHE A 384 16.35 -8.73 -8.30
C PHE A 384 16.50 -7.45 -7.48
N TYR A 385 15.67 -6.46 -7.78
CA TYR A 385 15.60 -5.19 -7.04
C TYR A 385 14.31 -5.16 -6.21
N SER A 386 14.41 -4.71 -4.98
CA SER A 386 13.27 -4.43 -4.09
C SER A 386 13.52 -3.12 -3.36
N ILE A 387 12.61 -2.16 -3.51
CA ILE A 387 12.72 -0.85 -2.86
C ILE A 387 12.72 -0.98 -1.33
N ASN A 388 11.92 -1.91 -0.77
CA ASN A 388 11.91 -2.16 0.67
C ASN A 388 13.24 -2.70 1.17
N ALA A 389 13.84 -3.65 0.45
CA ALA A 389 15.15 -4.18 0.80
C ALA A 389 16.24 -3.10 0.71
N MET A 390 16.20 -2.27 -0.35
CA MET A 390 17.14 -1.15 -0.52
C MET A 390 17.00 -0.12 0.60
N ARG A 391 15.77 0.24 0.98
CA ARG A 391 15.54 1.17 2.09
C ARG A 391 16.05 0.64 3.43
N LEU A 392 15.86 -0.65 3.70
CA LEU A 392 16.36 -1.28 4.92
C LEU A 392 17.90 -1.37 4.96
N GLN A 393 18.52 -1.71 3.83
CA GLN A 393 19.97 -1.86 3.73
C GLN A 393 20.70 -0.51 3.64
N HIS A 394 20.08 0.47 2.98
CA HIS A 394 20.68 1.77 2.68
C HIS A 394 19.67 2.92 2.92
N PRO A 395 19.26 3.18 4.19
CA PRO A 395 18.25 4.19 4.48
C PRO A 395 18.65 5.61 4.06
N ALA A 396 19.95 5.93 4.06
CA ALA A 396 20.44 7.22 3.58
C ALA A 396 20.18 7.40 2.08
N TRP A 397 20.37 6.35 1.26
CA TRP A 397 20.12 6.44 -0.18
C TRP A 397 18.67 6.77 -0.48
N PHE A 398 17.72 6.24 0.30
CA PHE A 398 16.31 6.55 0.08
C PHE A 398 16.04 8.05 0.23
N ARG A 399 16.59 8.68 1.26
CA ARG A 399 16.45 10.11 1.50
C ARG A 399 17.14 10.95 0.42
N GLU A 400 18.40 10.66 0.14
CA GLU A 400 19.20 11.36 -0.88
C GLU A 400 18.52 11.31 -2.27
N ASP A 401 18.04 10.12 -2.66
CA ASP A 401 17.42 9.90 -3.96
C ASP A 401 16.06 10.61 -4.05
N LEU A 402 15.27 10.63 -2.95
CA LEU A 402 13.99 11.32 -2.89
C LEU A 402 14.17 12.85 -2.90
N GLU A 403 15.15 13.37 -2.16
CA GLU A 403 15.52 14.79 -2.21
C GLU A 403 15.94 15.21 -3.62
N ARG A 404 16.70 14.34 -4.30
CA ARG A 404 17.10 14.60 -5.69
C ARG A 404 15.89 14.64 -6.64
N LEU A 405 14.96 13.70 -6.50
CA LEU A 405 13.72 13.65 -7.27
C LEU A 405 12.85 14.90 -7.00
N PHE A 406 12.71 15.31 -5.75
CA PHE A 406 12.00 16.54 -5.40
C PHE A 406 12.68 17.79 -5.99
N ALA A 407 14.01 17.84 -6.01
CA ALA A 407 14.74 18.94 -6.65
C ALA A 407 14.47 18.99 -8.16
N LEU A 408 14.42 17.84 -8.84
CA LEU A 408 14.10 17.75 -10.26
C LEU A 408 12.66 18.21 -10.54
N LEU A 409 11.70 17.82 -9.70
CA LEU A 409 10.31 18.24 -9.80
C LEU A 409 10.16 19.75 -9.55
N ALA A 410 10.75 20.26 -8.47
CA ALA A 410 10.69 21.68 -8.12
C ALA A 410 11.37 22.57 -9.18
N GLY A 411 12.41 22.05 -9.85
CA GLY A 411 13.09 22.72 -10.96
C GLY A 411 12.40 22.57 -12.33
N GLY A 412 11.26 21.88 -12.40
CA GLY A 412 10.52 21.64 -13.65
C GLY A 412 11.24 20.71 -14.64
N ALA A 413 12.25 19.95 -14.20
CA ALA A 413 12.98 19.01 -15.05
C ALA A 413 12.22 17.69 -15.27
N ILE A 414 11.29 17.36 -14.39
CA ILE A 414 10.40 16.21 -14.49
C ILE A 414 8.96 16.61 -14.21
N HIS A 415 8.01 15.94 -14.88
CA HIS A 415 6.57 16.18 -14.76
C HIS A 415 5.85 14.82 -14.61
N PRO A 416 5.71 14.29 -13.38
CA PRO A 416 5.01 13.05 -13.16
C PRO A 416 3.54 13.16 -13.57
N ARG A 417 3.04 12.17 -14.31
CA ARG A 417 1.63 12.16 -14.72
C ARG A 417 0.72 11.72 -13.58
N VAL A 418 -0.08 12.64 -13.07
CA VAL A 418 -1.23 12.35 -12.21
C VAL A 418 -2.46 12.21 -13.10
N ALA A 419 -2.97 10.97 -13.25
CA ALA A 419 -4.15 10.70 -14.06
C ALA A 419 -5.39 11.34 -13.44
N GLU A 420 -5.51 11.23 -12.11
CA GLU A 420 -6.66 11.80 -11.39
C GLU A 420 -6.35 11.92 -9.89
N ARG A 421 -6.93 12.97 -9.26
CA ARG A 421 -7.00 13.12 -7.81
C ARG A 421 -8.35 12.66 -7.35
N ILE A 422 -8.38 11.69 -6.44
CA ILE A 422 -9.60 11.05 -5.96
C ILE A 422 -9.72 11.18 -4.44
N SER A 423 -10.94 11.09 -3.94
CA SER A 423 -11.23 11.08 -2.52
C SER A 423 -11.02 9.70 -1.90
N LEU A 424 -11.03 9.63 -0.55
CA LEU A 424 -11.02 8.36 0.15
C LEU A 424 -12.26 7.50 -0.20
N ASP A 425 -13.42 8.10 -0.46
CA ASP A 425 -14.68 7.40 -0.76
C ASP A 425 -14.64 6.66 -2.09
N GLU A 426 -13.80 7.10 -3.02
CA GLU A 426 -13.64 6.53 -4.35
C GLU A 426 -12.59 5.41 -4.40
N VAL A 427 -11.97 5.05 -3.28
CA VAL A 427 -10.85 4.10 -3.23
C VAL A 427 -11.18 2.73 -3.83
N ALA A 428 -12.37 2.20 -3.57
CA ALA A 428 -12.77 0.89 -4.12
C ALA A 428 -12.86 0.92 -5.65
N GLU A 429 -13.43 1.99 -6.22
CA GLU A 429 -13.50 2.17 -7.66
C GLU A 429 -12.11 2.40 -8.27
N ALA A 430 -11.26 3.18 -7.59
CA ALA A 430 -9.89 3.38 -8.02
C ALA A 430 -9.10 2.06 -8.10
N HIS A 431 -9.31 1.14 -7.15
CA HIS A 431 -8.70 -0.19 -7.21
C HIS A 431 -9.22 -1.02 -8.41
N ARG A 432 -10.52 -0.94 -8.76
CA ARG A 432 -11.06 -1.61 -9.98
C ARG A 432 -10.40 -1.05 -11.23
N ARG A 433 -10.24 0.26 -11.32
CA ARG A 433 -9.59 0.93 -12.46
C ARG A 433 -8.12 0.55 -12.58
N LEU A 434 -7.39 0.45 -11.45
CA LEU A 434 -6.00 -0.04 -11.43
C LEU A 434 -5.89 -1.49 -11.96
N GLU A 435 -6.83 -2.35 -11.57
CA GLU A 435 -6.85 -3.76 -12.01
C GLU A 435 -7.26 -3.89 -13.48
N ALA A 436 -8.16 -3.05 -13.97
CA ALA A 436 -8.54 -3.01 -15.38
C ALA A 436 -7.40 -2.53 -16.28
N GLY A 437 -6.48 -1.72 -15.74
CA GLY A 437 -5.38 -1.14 -16.50
C GLY A 437 -5.82 0.00 -17.43
N GLY A 438 -4.91 0.44 -18.31
CA GLY A 438 -5.19 1.50 -19.29
C GLY A 438 -5.09 2.93 -18.75
N LEU A 439 -4.63 3.10 -17.51
CA LEU A 439 -4.43 4.43 -16.93
C LEU A 439 -3.16 5.08 -17.50
N GLU A 440 -3.27 6.31 -17.96
CA GLU A 440 -2.14 7.12 -18.43
C GLU A 440 -1.63 8.05 -17.33
N GLY A 441 -1.14 7.48 -16.26
CA GLY A 441 -0.65 8.18 -15.08
C GLY A 441 -1.07 7.52 -13.79
N LYS A 442 -0.77 8.17 -12.66
CA LYS A 442 -1.03 7.66 -11.32
C LYS A 442 -2.35 8.19 -10.76
N LEU A 443 -3.15 7.34 -10.15
CA LEU A 443 -4.25 7.76 -9.28
C LEU A 443 -3.67 8.19 -7.93
N VAL A 444 -4.13 9.32 -7.41
CA VAL A 444 -3.67 9.85 -6.12
C VAL A 444 -4.84 10.17 -5.22
N LEU A 445 -4.86 9.56 -4.03
CA LEU A 445 -5.81 9.88 -2.99
C LEU A 445 -5.46 11.23 -2.38
N CYS A 446 -6.44 12.14 -2.36
CA CYS A 446 -6.36 13.47 -1.75
C CYS A 446 -7.51 13.62 -0.75
N PRO A 447 -7.27 13.36 0.55
CA PRO A 447 -8.34 13.32 1.56
C PRO A 447 -9.15 14.61 1.68
N ASP A 448 -8.53 15.76 1.39
CA ASP A 448 -9.16 17.08 1.50
C ASP A 448 -10.14 17.42 0.35
N LEU A 449 -10.22 16.61 -0.72
CA LEU A 449 -11.08 16.92 -1.87
C LEU A 449 -12.57 17.00 -1.53
N PHE A 450 -13.01 16.52 -0.37
CA PHE A 450 -14.41 16.54 0.07
C PHE A 450 -14.70 17.39 1.30
N ALA A 451 -13.68 17.94 1.98
CA ALA A 451 -13.90 18.89 3.10
C ALA A 451 -14.65 20.17 2.67
N GLY A 452 -14.75 20.43 1.37
CA GLY A 452 -15.39 21.62 0.81
C GLY A 452 -16.86 21.46 0.36
N ARG A 453 -17.42 20.25 0.27
CA ARG A 453 -18.82 20.07 -0.15
C ARG A 453 -19.81 20.17 1.01
N ASP A 454 -19.45 19.68 2.20
CA ASP A 454 -20.32 19.73 3.38
C ASP A 454 -20.36 21.11 4.07
N GLN A 455 -19.36 21.96 3.85
CA GLN A 455 -19.35 23.32 4.41
C GLN A 455 -20.18 24.34 3.61
N ARG A 456 -20.71 24.00 2.44
CA ARG A 456 -21.61 24.87 1.64
C ARG A 456 -23.08 24.46 1.75
N ALA A 457 -23.40 23.42 2.52
CA ALA A 457 -24.75 22.91 2.73
C ALA A 457 -25.25 23.03 4.18
N ALA A 458 -24.52 23.79 5.04
CA ALA A 458 -24.92 24.11 6.42
C ALA A 458 -25.19 25.61 6.58
#